data_16fb26a021a9f6067f4f31aa5f3884a8
#
_entry.id   16fb26a021a9f6067f4f31aa5f3884a8
#
_cell.length_a   1.000
_cell.length_b   1.000
_cell.length_c   1.000
_cell.angle_alpha   90.00
_cell.angle_beta   90.00
_cell.angle_gamma   90.00
#
_symmetry.space_group_name_H-M   'P 1'
#
loop_
_entity.id
_entity.type
_entity.pdbx_description
1 polymer ?
#
loop_
_entity_poly.entity_id
_entity_poly.type
_entity_poly.pdbx_seq_one_letter_code
_entity_poly.pdbx_strand_id
1 'polypeptide(L)'
;MQIHPLDTEEIGLKTLEKHLIRTHTQKQLHVGVPKEHSVDEGRVSISPGGVRILSANGHKIRVEQGAGADAKFTDQEYSEAGAEIVESTEYTFDQADIIVKVAPLTPEEMTWVQGNQTIISALHLGSQEEAFFTNILK
;
A
#
# COMPACT_ATOMS: atom_id res chain seq x y z
N MET A 1 6.59 60.69 -13.21
CA MET A 1 6.26 59.66 -12.22
C MET A 1 5.93 58.38 -12.96
N GLN A 2 6.89 57.49 -13.15
CA GLN A 2 6.70 56.22 -13.85
C GLN A 2 6.19 55.22 -12.84
N ILE A 3 4.95 54.75 -13.03
CA ILE A 3 4.38 53.66 -12.26
C ILE A 3 4.86 52.37 -12.93
N HIS A 4 5.78 51.64 -12.28
CA HIS A 4 6.09 50.29 -12.67
C HIS A 4 4.84 49.42 -12.46
N PRO A 5 4.43 48.63 -13.49
CA PRO A 5 3.41 47.62 -13.23
C PRO A 5 4.00 46.58 -12.25
N LEU A 6 3.35 46.47 -11.10
CA LEU A 6 3.63 45.39 -10.17
C LEU A 6 3.27 44.07 -10.87
N ASP A 7 4.24 43.21 -11.03
CA ASP A 7 4.07 41.86 -11.50
C ASP A 7 3.20 41.06 -10.54
N THR A 8 1.91 41.23 -10.68
CA THR A 8 0.90 40.53 -9.86
C THR A 8 0.84 39.04 -10.17
N GLU A 9 1.38 38.62 -11.34
CA GLU A 9 1.46 37.21 -11.72
C GLU A 9 2.53 36.43 -10.93
N GLU A 10 3.67 37.04 -10.64
CA GLU A 10 4.74 36.38 -9.87
C GLU A 10 4.36 36.13 -8.40
N ILE A 11 3.55 37.00 -7.81
CA ILE A 11 3.08 36.88 -6.43
C ILE A 11 2.06 35.75 -6.30
N GLY A 12 1.16 35.59 -7.29
CA GLY A 12 0.16 34.54 -7.31
C GLY A 12 0.77 33.14 -7.46
N LEU A 13 1.72 32.97 -8.37
CA LEU A 13 2.42 31.70 -8.58
C LEU A 13 3.26 31.28 -7.37
N LYS A 14 4.03 32.20 -6.77
CA LYS A 14 4.81 31.94 -5.56
C LYS A 14 3.95 31.56 -4.36
N THR A 15 2.74 32.08 -4.26
CA THR A 15 1.81 31.77 -3.19
C THR A 15 1.20 30.37 -3.39
N LEU A 16 0.93 29.98 -4.65
CA LEU A 16 0.45 28.65 -4.99
C LEU A 16 1.54 27.58 -4.77
N GLU A 17 2.77 27.84 -5.19
CA GLU A 17 3.92 26.96 -4.96
C GLU A 17 4.19 26.77 -3.46
N LYS A 18 4.12 27.85 -2.67
CA LYS A 18 4.28 27.77 -1.22
C LYS A 18 3.15 26.96 -0.53
N HIS A 19 1.95 26.95 -1.13
CA HIS A 19 0.83 26.13 -0.64
C HIS A 19 0.99 24.66 -1.05
N LEU A 20 1.61 24.38 -2.20
CA LEU A 20 1.92 23.02 -2.69
C LEU A 20 3.15 22.41 -1.98
N ILE A 21 4.10 23.25 -1.54
CA ILE A 21 5.27 22.88 -0.72
C ILE A 21 4.89 22.90 0.78
N ARG A 22 3.64 22.88 1.13
CA ARG A 22 3.26 22.51 2.49
C ARG A 22 3.66 21.03 2.63
N THR A 23 4.88 20.83 3.10
CA THR A 23 5.37 19.55 3.59
C THR A 23 4.34 18.97 4.55
N HIS A 24 3.39 18.21 4.01
CA HIS A 24 2.85 17.15 4.81
C HIS A 24 4.07 16.36 5.27
N THR A 25 4.37 16.40 6.53
CA THR A 25 5.21 15.40 7.15
C THR A 25 4.45 14.10 6.90
N GLN A 26 4.75 13.45 5.77
CA GLN A 26 4.06 12.21 5.40
C GLN A 26 4.43 11.22 6.50
N LYS A 27 3.44 10.82 7.27
CA LYS A 27 3.63 9.74 8.23
C LYS A 27 4.18 8.54 7.45
N GLN A 28 5.32 8.02 7.85
CA GLN A 28 5.82 6.77 7.31
C GLN A 28 4.79 5.68 7.59
N LEU A 29 4.33 5.00 6.56
CA LEU A 29 3.40 3.88 6.67
C LEU A 29 4.13 2.56 6.43
N HIS A 30 3.70 1.53 7.12
CA HIS A 30 4.12 0.15 6.91
C HIS A 30 3.04 -0.55 6.10
N VAL A 31 3.41 -1.05 4.93
CA VAL A 31 2.51 -1.71 3.98
C VAL A 31 2.88 -3.18 3.86
N GLY A 32 1.93 -4.06 4.16
CA GLY A 32 2.08 -5.51 3.98
C GLY A 32 1.45 -5.98 2.67
N VAL A 33 2.19 -6.79 1.93
CA VAL A 33 1.76 -7.43 0.68
C VAL A 33 1.90 -8.94 0.84
N PRO A 34 0.88 -9.63 1.35
CA PRO A 34 0.89 -11.08 1.47
C PRO A 34 0.76 -11.75 0.10
N LYS A 35 1.19 -13.00 0.02
CA LYS A 35 0.97 -13.85 -1.14
C LYS A 35 -0.51 -14.21 -1.26
N GLU A 36 -1.01 -14.26 -2.50
CA GLU A 36 -2.36 -14.77 -2.75
C GLU A 36 -2.37 -16.29 -2.69
N HIS A 37 -3.32 -16.84 -1.95
CA HIS A 37 -3.46 -18.29 -1.77
C HIS A 37 -4.64 -18.88 -2.55
N SER A 38 -5.42 -18.04 -3.25
CA SER A 38 -6.49 -18.52 -4.12
C SER A 38 -5.92 -19.17 -5.38
N VAL A 39 -6.41 -20.36 -5.71
CA VAL A 39 -5.93 -21.16 -6.87
C VAL A 39 -6.11 -20.40 -8.20
N ASP A 40 -7.11 -19.53 -8.28
CA ASP A 40 -7.45 -18.79 -9.49
C ASP A 40 -6.88 -17.36 -9.49
N GLU A 41 -6.09 -16.97 -8.48
CA GLU A 41 -5.56 -15.62 -8.38
C GLU A 41 -4.05 -15.60 -8.66
N GLY A 42 -3.70 -15.24 -9.89
CA GLY A 42 -2.30 -15.10 -10.31
C GLY A 42 -1.78 -13.66 -10.29
N ARG A 43 -2.60 -12.69 -9.83
CA ARG A 43 -2.19 -11.29 -9.72
C ARG A 43 -1.53 -11.04 -8.36
N VAL A 44 -0.69 -10.02 -8.31
CA VAL A 44 -0.16 -9.47 -7.07
C VAL A 44 -0.71 -8.05 -6.89
N SER A 45 -0.97 -7.67 -5.65
CA SER A 45 -1.63 -6.39 -5.35
C SER A 45 -0.76 -5.17 -5.66
N ILE A 46 0.57 -5.28 -5.51
CA ILE A 46 1.53 -4.21 -5.79
C ILE A 46 2.71 -4.79 -6.59
N SER A 47 3.01 -4.20 -7.75
CA SER A 47 4.19 -4.58 -8.56
C SER A 47 5.49 -4.01 -7.96
N PRO A 48 6.69 -4.49 -8.34
CA PRO A 48 7.97 -3.89 -7.95
C PRO A 48 8.07 -2.40 -8.29
N GLY A 49 7.48 -1.98 -9.43
CA GLY A 49 7.39 -0.56 -9.78
C GLY A 49 6.59 0.26 -8.78
N GLY A 50 5.46 -0.27 -8.30
CA GLY A 50 4.65 0.34 -7.23
C GLY A 50 5.40 0.41 -5.91
N VAL A 51 6.10 -0.65 -5.53
CA VAL A 51 6.96 -0.68 -4.33
C VAL A 51 8.02 0.41 -4.39
N ARG A 52 8.69 0.58 -5.53
CA ARG A 52 9.71 1.61 -5.71
C ARG A 52 9.18 3.02 -5.46
N ILE A 53 7.97 3.31 -5.93
CA ILE A 53 7.32 4.61 -5.71
C ILE A 53 7.01 4.82 -4.23
N LEU A 54 6.42 3.82 -3.56
CA LEU A 54 6.08 3.91 -2.15
C LEU A 54 7.33 4.04 -1.27
N SER A 55 8.37 3.24 -1.55
CA SER A 55 9.65 3.30 -0.84
C SER A 55 10.35 4.64 -1.03
N ALA A 56 10.34 5.19 -2.25
CA ALA A 56 10.89 6.53 -2.53
C ALA A 56 10.16 7.65 -1.78
N ASN A 57 8.88 7.45 -1.44
CA ASN A 57 8.09 8.35 -0.59
C ASN A 57 8.28 8.10 0.92
N GLY A 58 9.19 7.22 1.31
CA GLY A 58 9.55 6.98 2.70
C GLY A 58 8.69 5.94 3.43
N HIS A 59 7.85 5.20 2.72
CA HIS A 59 7.06 4.10 3.29
C HIS A 59 7.90 2.82 3.37
N LYS A 60 7.58 1.93 4.29
CA LYS A 60 8.17 0.60 4.43
C LYS A 60 7.22 -0.44 3.87
N ILE A 61 7.71 -1.27 2.95
CA ILE A 61 6.89 -2.29 2.30
C ILE A 61 7.47 -3.66 2.63
N ARG A 62 6.64 -4.56 3.18
CA ARG A 62 6.94 -5.96 3.37
C ARG A 62 6.19 -6.77 2.34
N VAL A 63 6.90 -7.61 1.61
CA VAL A 63 6.35 -8.50 0.59
C VAL A 63 6.65 -9.94 1.00
N GLU A 64 5.63 -10.78 1.02
CA GLU A 64 5.83 -12.19 1.29
C GLU A 64 6.62 -12.86 0.17
N GLN A 65 7.55 -13.72 0.54
CA GLN A 65 8.36 -14.48 -0.38
C GLN A 65 7.50 -15.20 -1.43
N GLY A 66 7.82 -15.00 -2.70
CA GLY A 66 7.08 -15.59 -3.81
C GLY A 66 5.72 -14.96 -4.09
N ALA A 67 5.34 -13.85 -3.46
CA ALA A 67 4.05 -13.18 -3.70
C ALA A 67 3.87 -12.74 -5.16
N GLY A 68 4.94 -12.37 -5.85
CA GLY A 68 4.91 -11.95 -7.25
C GLY A 68 5.10 -13.06 -8.28
N ALA A 69 5.35 -14.30 -7.86
CA ALA A 69 5.81 -15.37 -8.75
C ALA A 69 4.84 -15.67 -9.91
N ASP A 70 3.54 -15.73 -9.64
CA ASP A 70 2.51 -15.98 -10.66
C ASP A 70 2.36 -14.81 -11.62
N ALA A 71 2.60 -13.58 -11.15
CA ALA A 71 2.65 -12.36 -11.95
C ALA A 71 4.01 -12.14 -12.65
N LYS A 72 4.93 -13.12 -12.57
CA LYS A 72 6.28 -13.09 -13.17
C LYS A 72 7.22 -12.05 -12.56
N PHE A 73 7.00 -11.66 -11.31
CA PHE A 73 7.92 -10.83 -10.54
C PHE A 73 8.68 -11.70 -9.54
N THR A 74 9.98 -11.45 -9.42
CA THR A 74 10.87 -12.17 -8.50
C THR A 74 11.00 -11.42 -7.17
N ASP A 75 11.35 -12.13 -6.10
CA ASP A 75 11.66 -11.53 -4.81
C ASP A 75 12.85 -10.56 -4.89
N GLN A 76 13.81 -10.83 -5.79
CA GLN A 76 14.93 -9.94 -6.04
C GLN A 76 14.47 -8.58 -6.60
N GLU A 77 13.53 -8.56 -7.58
CA GLU A 77 12.99 -7.32 -8.12
C GLU A 77 12.27 -6.50 -7.06
N TYR A 78 11.56 -7.15 -6.14
CA TYR A 78 10.94 -6.48 -4.99
C TYR A 78 11.98 -5.92 -4.02
N SER A 79 13.01 -6.68 -3.69
CA SER A 79 14.10 -6.22 -2.83
C SER A 79 14.84 -5.03 -3.42
N GLU A 80 15.15 -5.08 -4.72
CA GLU A 80 15.79 -3.97 -5.47
C GLU A 80 14.87 -2.73 -5.56
N ALA A 81 13.56 -2.93 -5.51
CA ALA A 81 12.58 -1.85 -5.45
C ALA A 81 12.47 -1.21 -4.04
N GLY A 82 13.07 -1.81 -3.01
CA GLY A 82 13.09 -1.31 -1.65
C GLY A 82 12.12 -2.01 -0.70
N ALA A 83 11.59 -3.19 -1.06
CA ALA A 83 10.81 -4.01 -0.16
C ALA A 83 11.69 -4.87 0.76
N GLU A 84 11.21 -5.12 1.95
CA GLU A 84 11.65 -6.20 2.84
C GLU A 84 10.91 -7.48 2.44
N ILE A 85 11.63 -8.54 2.09
CA ILE A 85 11.05 -9.85 1.81
C ILE A 85 10.91 -10.61 3.12
N VAL A 86 9.70 -11.09 3.40
CA VAL A 86 9.37 -11.83 4.63
C VAL A 86 8.93 -13.25 4.30
N GLU A 87 9.21 -14.19 5.20
CA GLU A 87 9.05 -15.62 4.94
C GLU A 87 7.61 -16.14 5.11
N SER A 88 6.74 -15.38 5.80
CA SER A 88 5.36 -15.80 6.06
C SER A 88 4.36 -14.68 5.93
N THR A 89 3.12 -15.07 5.65
CA THR A 89 1.96 -14.17 5.59
C THR A 89 1.81 -13.39 6.89
N GLU A 90 1.95 -14.05 8.06
CA GLU A 90 1.83 -13.42 9.37
C GLU A 90 2.77 -12.20 9.52
N TYR A 91 4.01 -12.31 9.05
CA TYR A 91 4.97 -11.20 9.10
C TYR A 91 4.58 -10.02 8.21
N THR A 92 3.77 -10.21 7.17
CA THR A 92 3.24 -9.09 6.39
C THR A 92 2.19 -8.31 7.15
N PHE A 93 1.45 -8.96 8.06
CA PHE A 93 0.44 -8.33 8.92
C PHE A 93 1.06 -7.66 10.15
N ASP A 94 2.19 -8.19 10.65
CA ASP A 94 2.82 -7.66 11.85
C ASP A 94 3.26 -6.20 11.65
N GLN A 95 2.80 -5.32 12.54
CA GLN A 95 3.08 -3.89 12.54
C GLN A 95 2.73 -3.16 11.22
N ALA A 96 1.93 -3.75 10.34
CA ALA A 96 1.47 -3.06 9.16
C ALA A 96 0.38 -2.04 9.50
N ASP A 97 0.45 -0.85 8.91
CA ASP A 97 -0.64 0.13 8.94
C ASP A 97 -1.69 -0.23 7.86
N ILE A 98 -1.21 -0.76 6.73
CA ILE A 98 -2.05 -1.11 5.58
C ILE A 98 -1.66 -2.50 5.06
N ILE A 99 -2.66 -3.35 4.85
CA ILE A 99 -2.51 -4.63 4.13
C ILE A 99 -3.17 -4.49 2.76
N VAL A 100 -2.46 -4.87 1.72
CA VAL A 100 -2.97 -4.80 0.33
C VAL A 100 -2.98 -6.18 -0.29
N LYS A 101 -4.18 -6.64 -0.68
CA LYS A 101 -4.43 -7.92 -1.33
C LYS A 101 -5.29 -7.76 -2.58
N VAL A 102 -5.28 -8.74 -3.46
CA VAL A 102 -6.23 -8.85 -4.58
C VAL A 102 -7.48 -9.59 -4.14
N ALA A 103 -7.34 -10.81 -3.60
CA ALA A 103 -8.45 -11.61 -3.09
C ALA A 103 -8.88 -11.19 -1.68
N PRO A 104 -10.09 -11.56 -1.24
CA PRO A 104 -10.53 -11.37 0.14
C PRO A 104 -9.58 -12.04 1.14
N LEU A 105 -9.62 -11.58 2.40
CA LEU A 105 -8.91 -12.25 3.48
C LEU A 105 -9.46 -13.65 3.71
N THR A 106 -8.58 -14.60 3.92
CA THR A 106 -8.94 -15.94 4.40
C THR A 106 -9.30 -15.91 5.89
N PRO A 107 -10.03 -16.91 6.42
CA PRO A 107 -10.31 -17.00 7.85
C PRO A 107 -9.04 -17.02 8.71
N GLU A 108 -7.95 -17.61 8.22
CA GLU A 108 -6.65 -17.63 8.89
C GLU A 108 -6.04 -16.22 8.94
N GLU A 109 -5.98 -15.52 7.81
CA GLU A 109 -5.46 -14.16 7.72
C GLU A 109 -6.22 -13.18 8.62
N MET A 110 -7.53 -13.39 8.79
CA MET A 110 -8.34 -12.57 9.70
C MET A 110 -7.88 -12.68 11.15
N THR A 111 -7.23 -13.77 11.54
CA THR A 111 -6.70 -13.94 12.91
C THR A 111 -5.49 -13.05 13.18
N TRP A 112 -4.78 -12.60 12.16
CA TRP A 112 -3.61 -11.73 12.26
C TRP A 112 -3.95 -10.25 12.13
N VAL A 113 -5.19 -9.92 11.74
CA VAL A 113 -5.64 -8.52 11.62
C VAL A 113 -5.67 -7.86 12.99
N GLN A 114 -5.00 -6.71 13.09
CA GLN A 114 -5.04 -5.84 14.26
C GLN A 114 -6.06 -4.73 14.05
N GLY A 115 -6.81 -4.35 15.07
CA GLY A 115 -7.96 -3.45 14.97
C GLY A 115 -7.68 -2.01 14.50
N ASN A 116 -6.42 -1.66 14.27
CA ASN A 116 -5.99 -0.35 13.76
C ASN A 116 -5.43 -0.40 12.33
N GLN A 117 -5.55 -1.54 11.65
CA GLN A 117 -5.06 -1.73 10.29
C GLN A 117 -6.11 -1.37 9.24
N THR A 118 -5.66 -0.86 8.10
CA THR A 118 -6.49 -0.67 6.91
C THR A 118 -6.27 -1.84 5.95
N ILE A 119 -7.35 -2.52 5.58
CA ILE A 119 -7.30 -3.61 4.60
C ILE A 119 -7.82 -3.10 3.26
N ILE A 120 -7.03 -3.28 2.21
CA ILE A 120 -7.39 -2.98 0.82
C ILE A 120 -7.42 -4.30 0.06
N SER A 121 -8.63 -4.76 -0.30
CA SER A 121 -8.82 -5.98 -1.09
C SER A 121 -10.13 -5.95 -1.86
N ALA A 122 -10.27 -6.83 -2.86
CA ALA A 122 -11.55 -7.07 -3.52
C ALA A 122 -12.39 -7.99 -2.63
N LEU A 123 -13.35 -7.43 -1.89
CA LEU A 123 -14.09 -8.17 -0.87
C LEU A 123 -15.05 -9.23 -1.42
N HIS A 124 -15.47 -9.13 -2.69
CA HIS A 124 -16.45 -10.04 -3.33
C HIS A 124 -17.69 -10.29 -2.46
N LEU A 125 -18.28 -9.22 -1.92
CA LEU A 125 -19.34 -9.27 -0.89
C LEU A 125 -20.50 -10.21 -1.23
N GLY A 126 -20.88 -10.32 -2.51
CA GLY A 126 -21.99 -11.17 -2.95
C GLY A 126 -21.73 -12.68 -2.88
N SER A 127 -20.48 -13.09 -2.68
CA SER A 127 -20.07 -14.51 -2.60
C SER A 127 -19.51 -14.89 -1.22
N GLN A 128 -19.48 -13.96 -0.26
CA GLN A 128 -18.98 -14.23 1.08
C GLN A 128 -20.03 -14.87 1.96
N GLU A 129 -19.60 -15.79 2.83
CA GLU A 129 -20.44 -16.38 3.85
C GLU A 129 -20.72 -15.42 5.01
N GLU A 130 -21.80 -15.62 5.76
CA GLU A 130 -22.19 -14.79 6.91
C GLU A 130 -21.07 -14.69 7.96
N ALA A 131 -20.30 -15.75 8.15
CA ALA A 131 -19.16 -15.81 9.06
C ALA A 131 -18.06 -14.78 8.71
N PHE A 132 -17.87 -14.47 7.41
CA PHE A 132 -16.92 -13.45 6.96
C PHE A 132 -17.27 -12.07 7.52
N PHE A 133 -18.54 -11.68 7.39
CA PHE A 133 -19.02 -10.39 7.90
C PHE A 133 -18.92 -10.28 9.42
N THR A 134 -19.24 -11.37 10.13
CA THR A 134 -19.14 -11.43 11.58
C THR A 134 -17.70 -11.26 12.07
N ASN A 135 -16.72 -11.77 11.32
CA ASN A 135 -15.31 -11.68 11.69
C ASN A 135 -14.68 -10.31 11.37
N ILE A 136 -15.12 -9.65 10.29
CA ILE A 136 -14.64 -8.31 9.93
C ILE A 136 -15.16 -7.22 10.88
N LEU A 137 -16.34 -7.43 11.49
CA LEU A 137 -17.00 -6.44 12.34
C LEU A 137 -16.59 -6.51 13.82
N LYS A 138 -15.68 -7.39 14.18
CA LYS A 138 -15.09 -7.49 15.54
C LYS A 138 -13.89 -6.59 15.71
#